data_61e2f2e6c974f741aa0602629c43dc93
#
_entry.id   61e2f2e6c974f741aa0602629c43dc93
#
_cell.length_a   1.000
_cell.length_b   1.000
_cell.length_c   1.000
_cell.angle_alpha   90.00
_cell.angle_beta   90.00
_cell.angle_gamma   90.00
#
_symmetry.space_group_name_H-M   'P 1'
#
loop_
_entity.id
_entity.type
_entity.pdbx_description
1 polymer ?
#
loop_
_entity_poly.entity_id
_entity_poly.type
_entity_poly.pdbx_seq_one_letter_code
_entity_poly.pdbx_strand_id
1 'polypeptide(L)'
;MIAAMLDDTRPVLVVEDDAPIARLIQMHLEASGLKVQCCGNGDDAIALLQEGAYRAVVLDRMLPGSGGMKVLRFIRRNPEEMLPVLMVTALGQTADRVQGLNEGADDYLAKPFEPEELVARLFALLRRSVAKAEAALSHGSISLDSDTYMVNVGGHTVSLRPLEYRLLQVLMKKPGKTRSRDYLLDHVWGQDTYVEPRTVDVTVKRLRKALEKCGSGDCVQTIRGMGYRFNGDESGPHT
;
A
#
# COMPACT_ATOMS: atom_id res chain seq x y z
N MET A 1 16.24 -0.05 13.70
CA MET A 1 15.15 -0.13 12.71
C MET A 1 13.78 0.11 13.37
N ILE A 2 13.41 -0.56 14.45
CA ILE A 2 12.17 -0.27 15.21
C ILE A 2 12.20 1.12 15.85
N ALA A 3 13.34 1.59 16.36
CA ALA A 3 13.49 2.90 16.98
C ALA A 3 13.15 4.06 16.02
N ALA A 4 13.59 4.03 14.77
CA ALA A 4 13.27 5.07 13.79
C ALA A 4 11.79 5.10 13.36
N MET A 5 11.05 4.00 13.57
CA MET A 5 9.60 3.97 13.37
C MET A 5 8.85 4.62 14.53
N LEU A 6 9.45 4.67 15.73
CA LEU A 6 8.85 5.26 16.92
C LEU A 6 9.07 6.78 16.98
N ASP A 7 9.97 7.33 16.16
CA ASP A 7 10.21 8.78 16.06
C ASP A 7 9.06 9.53 15.33
N ASP A 8 8.27 8.82 14.51
CA ASP A 8 7.09 9.41 13.89
C ASP A 8 5.93 9.48 14.90
N THR A 9 5.68 10.67 15.39
CA THR A 9 4.68 10.95 16.44
C THR A 9 3.24 11.03 15.92
N ARG A 10 3.02 10.92 14.60
CA ARG A 10 1.67 10.93 14.02
C ARG A 10 0.89 9.69 14.44
N PRO A 11 -0.40 9.80 14.78
CA PRO A 11 -1.20 8.65 15.18
C PRO A 11 -1.58 7.75 14.00
N VAL A 12 -1.96 6.52 14.32
CA VAL A 12 -2.75 5.64 13.45
C VAL A 12 -4.22 5.98 13.67
N LEU A 13 -4.97 6.23 12.59
CA LEU A 13 -6.41 6.38 12.67
C LEU A 13 -7.07 4.99 12.58
N VAL A 14 -7.87 4.65 13.59
CA VAL A 14 -8.70 3.42 13.61
C VAL A 14 -10.14 3.84 13.40
N VAL A 15 -10.74 3.35 12.31
CA VAL A 15 -12.13 3.63 11.94
C VAL A 15 -12.91 2.33 12.03
N GLU A 16 -13.65 2.16 13.12
CA GLU A 16 -14.38 0.93 13.47
C GLU A 16 -15.59 1.30 14.32
N ASP A 17 -16.78 0.88 13.94
CA ASP A 17 -18.03 1.20 14.65
C ASP A 17 -18.32 0.26 15.82
N ASP A 18 -17.76 -0.96 15.80
CA ASP A 18 -17.81 -1.88 16.93
C ASP A 18 -16.84 -1.44 18.02
N ALA A 19 -17.34 -0.81 19.08
CA ALA A 19 -16.53 -0.27 20.16
C ALA A 19 -15.62 -1.32 20.86
N PRO A 20 -16.04 -2.55 21.14
CA PRO A 20 -15.18 -3.65 21.57
C PRO A 20 -14.01 -3.93 20.62
N ILE A 21 -14.25 -4.01 19.31
CA ILE A 21 -13.21 -4.26 18.32
C ILE A 21 -12.26 -3.06 18.22
N ALA A 22 -12.79 -1.82 18.14
CA ALA A 22 -11.99 -0.60 18.12
C ALA A 22 -11.05 -0.52 19.32
N ARG A 23 -11.57 -0.84 20.52
CA ARG A 23 -10.77 -0.85 21.75
C ARG A 23 -9.71 -1.94 21.74
N LEU A 24 -10.01 -3.14 21.25
CA LEU A 24 -9.06 -4.23 21.11
C LEU A 24 -7.89 -3.81 20.18
N ILE A 25 -8.21 -3.26 19.02
CA ILE A 25 -7.22 -2.74 18.06
C ILE A 25 -6.36 -1.66 18.73
N GLN A 26 -7.00 -0.68 19.36
CA GLN A 26 -6.30 0.43 20.04
C GLN A 26 -5.30 -0.10 21.06
N MET A 27 -5.73 -0.99 21.98
CA MET A 27 -4.87 -1.53 23.03
C MET A 27 -3.63 -2.23 22.48
N HIS A 28 -3.78 -3.04 21.43
CA HIS A 28 -2.65 -3.78 20.85
C HIS A 28 -1.70 -2.87 20.07
N LEU A 29 -2.21 -1.85 19.39
CA LEU A 29 -1.38 -0.87 18.70
C LEU A 29 -0.62 0.02 19.69
N GLU A 30 -1.28 0.49 20.75
CA GLU A 30 -0.64 1.29 21.81
C GLU A 30 0.41 0.48 22.59
N ALA A 31 0.12 -0.80 22.92
CA ALA A 31 1.09 -1.71 23.52
C ALA A 31 2.33 -1.93 22.63
N SER A 32 2.17 -1.74 21.32
CA SER A 32 3.26 -1.81 20.32
C SER A 32 3.99 -0.48 20.12
N GLY A 33 3.68 0.55 20.91
CA GLY A 33 4.34 1.86 20.88
C GLY A 33 3.76 2.84 19.85
N LEU A 34 2.61 2.57 19.26
CA LEU A 34 1.95 3.45 18.31
C LEU A 34 0.96 4.38 19.05
N LYS A 35 0.86 5.64 18.61
CA LYS A 35 -0.26 6.50 19.00
C LYS A 35 -1.47 6.14 18.16
N VAL A 36 -2.65 6.13 18.76
CA VAL A 36 -3.90 5.75 18.10
C VAL A 36 -4.97 6.81 18.34
N GLN A 37 -5.72 7.09 17.30
CA GLN A 37 -6.96 7.85 17.37
C GLN A 37 -8.07 6.99 16.77
N CYS A 38 -9.22 6.89 17.47
CA CYS A 38 -10.36 6.10 17.03
C CYS A 38 -11.53 6.98 16.64
N CYS A 39 -12.31 6.55 15.66
CA CYS A 39 -13.64 7.05 15.36
C CYS A 39 -14.55 5.92 14.86
N GLY A 40 -15.87 6.07 15.01
CA GLY A 40 -16.84 5.01 14.78
C GLY A 40 -17.65 5.15 13.48
N ASN A 41 -17.37 6.15 12.64
CA ASN A 41 -18.11 6.33 11.40
C ASN A 41 -17.24 6.99 10.30
N GLY A 42 -17.70 6.88 9.06
CA GLY A 42 -16.94 7.34 7.91
C GLY A 42 -16.92 8.86 7.74
N ASP A 43 -17.91 9.58 8.23
CA ASP A 43 -17.96 11.04 8.08
C ASP A 43 -16.97 11.71 9.05
N ASP A 44 -16.91 11.24 10.30
CA ASP A 44 -15.92 11.68 11.29
C ASP A 44 -14.50 11.34 10.81
N ALA A 45 -14.31 10.14 10.23
CA ALA A 45 -13.02 9.76 9.67
C ALA A 45 -12.54 10.73 8.58
N ILE A 46 -13.43 11.15 7.68
CA ILE A 46 -13.11 12.12 6.63
C ILE A 46 -12.77 13.49 7.25
N ALA A 47 -13.51 13.96 8.25
CA ALA A 47 -13.23 15.21 8.95
C ALA A 47 -11.85 15.17 9.63
N LEU A 48 -11.55 14.11 10.37
CA LEU A 48 -10.26 13.90 11.02
C LEU A 48 -9.09 13.87 10.02
N LEU A 49 -9.29 13.21 8.87
CA LEU A 49 -8.28 13.16 7.79
C LEU A 49 -8.05 14.51 7.11
N GLN A 50 -9.01 15.42 7.16
CA GLN A 50 -8.85 16.78 6.66
C GLN A 50 -8.09 17.70 7.63
N GLU A 51 -8.25 17.46 8.92
CA GLU A 51 -7.70 18.30 9.98
C GLU A 51 -6.33 17.86 10.47
N GLY A 52 -6.00 16.56 10.33
CA GLY A 52 -4.82 15.96 10.92
C GLY A 52 -3.98 15.11 9.97
N ALA A 53 -2.69 14.99 10.30
CA ALA A 53 -1.78 14.06 9.62
C ALA A 53 -1.72 12.74 10.37
N TYR A 54 -1.96 11.65 9.67
CA TYR A 54 -1.88 10.29 10.17
C TYR A 54 -0.74 9.53 9.50
N ARG A 55 -0.22 8.51 10.17
CA ARG A 55 0.83 7.65 9.60
C ARG A 55 0.29 6.40 8.90
N ALA A 56 -0.91 5.96 9.28
CA ALA A 56 -1.66 4.87 8.65
C ALA A 56 -3.13 4.94 9.06
N VAL A 57 -3.99 4.22 8.34
CA VAL A 57 -5.40 4.04 8.68
C VAL A 57 -5.71 2.54 8.76
N VAL A 58 -6.32 2.12 9.86
CA VAL A 58 -7.04 0.84 9.98
C VAL A 58 -8.51 1.14 9.76
N LEU A 59 -9.12 0.56 8.75
CA LEU A 59 -10.41 0.99 8.24
C LEU A 59 -11.36 -0.20 8.09
N ASP A 60 -12.44 -0.20 8.88
CA ASP A 60 -13.53 -1.14 8.60
C ASP A 60 -14.22 -0.77 7.29
N ARG A 61 -14.55 -1.80 6.53
CA ARG A 61 -15.33 -1.65 5.31
C ARG A 61 -16.78 -1.28 5.59
N MET A 62 -17.36 -1.90 6.62
CA MET A 62 -18.79 -1.80 6.95
C MET A 62 -19.02 -0.78 8.05
N LEU A 63 -18.94 0.50 7.70
CA LEU A 63 -19.14 1.61 8.62
C LEU A 63 -20.49 2.27 8.41
N PRO A 64 -21.11 2.81 9.45
CA PRO A 64 -22.25 3.70 9.32
C PRO A 64 -21.84 5.01 8.63
N GLY A 65 -22.84 5.71 8.08
CA GLY A 65 -22.61 6.97 7.37
C GLY A 65 -21.96 6.76 6.00
N SER A 66 -20.83 7.37 5.79
CA SER A 66 -20.14 7.36 4.47
C SER A 66 -19.55 6.02 4.06
N GLY A 67 -19.54 5.02 4.93
CA GLY A 67 -18.97 3.70 4.65
C GLY A 67 -17.45 3.71 4.40
N GLY A 68 -16.77 2.60 4.72
CA GLY A 68 -15.31 2.50 4.61
C GLY A 68 -14.77 2.74 3.20
N MET A 69 -15.51 2.30 2.18
CA MET A 69 -15.08 2.49 0.78
C MET A 69 -15.08 3.96 0.35
N LYS A 70 -15.98 4.81 0.90
CA LYS A 70 -15.97 6.25 0.61
C LYS A 70 -14.80 6.93 1.30
N VAL A 71 -14.46 6.52 2.54
CA VAL A 71 -13.26 6.98 3.25
C VAL A 71 -12.00 6.62 2.46
N LEU A 72 -11.90 5.36 2.00
CA LEU A 72 -10.78 4.92 1.18
C LEU A 72 -10.63 5.76 -0.10
N ARG A 73 -11.72 5.99 -0.82
CA ARG A 73 -11.71 6.86 -2.02
C ARG A 73 -11.29 8.28 -1.68
N PHE A 74 -11.72 8.82 -0.53
CA PHE A 74 -11.31 10.14 -0.07
C PHE A 74 -9.79 10.20 0.14
N ILE A 75 -9.21 9.23 0.89
CA ILE A 75 -7.76 9.13 1.11
C ILE A 75 -7.01 9.05 -0.24
N ARG A 76 -7.57 8.39 -1.24
CA ARG A 76 -6.94 8.19 -2.55
C ARG A 76 -7.13 9.33 -3.55
N ARG A 77 -7.92 10.37 -3.20
CA ARG A 77 -8.04 11.59 -4.04
C ARG A 77 -6.82 12.48 -3.97
N ASN A 78 -6.06 12.44 -2.86
CA ASN A 78 -4.80 13.16 -2.70
C ASN A 78 -3.64 12.21 -3.05
N PRO A 79 -3.13 12.21 -4.29
CA PRO A 79 -2.06 11.30 -4.70
C PRO A 79 -0.71 11.63 -4.02
N GLU A 80 -0.55 12.82 -3.45
CA GLU A 80 0.66 13.24 -2.74
C GLU A 80 0.75 12.65 -1.32
N GLU A 81 -0.36 12.25 -0.72
CA GLU A 81 -0.40 11.61 0.58
C GLU A 81 -0.45 10.09 0.42
N MET A 82 0.71 9.43 0.48
CA MET A 82 0.82 7.98 0.45
C MET A 82 0.42 7.36 1.80
N LEU A 83 -0.75 7.70 2.32
CA LEU A 83 -1.25 7.22 3.59
C LEU A 83 -1.60 5.73 3.49
N PRO A 84 -0.88 4.82 4.21
CA PRO A 84 -1.17 3.40 4.19
C PRO A 84 -2.54 3.10 4.78
N VAL A 85 -3.30 2.21 4.12
CA VAL A 85 -4.62 1.79 4.57
C VAL A 85 -4.68 0.27 4.67
N LEU A 86 -4.88 -0.23 5.90
CA LEU A 86 -5.25 -1.60 6.19
C LEU A 86 -6.77 -1.69 6.29
N MET A 87 -7.40 -2.34 5.30
CA MET A 87 -8.84 -2.59 5.37
C MET A 87 -9.15 -3.79 6.25
N VAL A 88 -10.12 -3.64 7.14
CA VAL A 88 -10.69 -4.74 7.92
C VAL A 88 -12.07 -5.06 7.36
N THR A 89 -12.41 -6.34 7.18
CA THR A 89 -13.68 -6.72 6.54
C THR A 89 -14.18 -8.07 7.05
N ALA A 90 -15.50 -8.23 7.14
CA ALA A 90 -16.10 -9.53 7.43
C ALA A 90 -15.81 -10.54 6.31
N LEU A 91 -15.47 -11.78 6.67
CA LEU A 91 -15.30 -12.90 5.74
C LEU A 91 -16.61 -13.17 5.01
N GLY A 92 -16.62 -13.09 3.68
CA GLY A 92 -17.81 -13.51 2.97
C GLY A 92 -17.78 -13.47 1.44
N GLN A 93 -17.01 -12.60 0.82
CA GLN A 93 -17.00 -12.56 -0.64
C GLN A 93 -15.60 -12.28 -1.20
N THR A 94 -15.06 -13.25 -1.92
CA THR A 94 -13.82 -13.12 -2.70
C THR A 94 -13.90 -11.94 -3.69
N ALA A 95 -15.12 -11.67 -4.20
CA ALA A 95 -15.43 -10.52 -5.04
C ALA A 95 -15.17 -9.19 -4.34
N ASP A 96 -15.49 -9.08 -3.06
CA ASP A 96 -15.33 -7.87 -2.26
C ASP A 96 -13.86 -7.52 -1.98
N ARG A 97 -13.01 -8.54 -1.78
CA ARG A 97 -11.56 -8.36 -1.61
C ARG A 97 -10.90 -7.86 -2.91
N VAL A 98 -11.31 -8.42 -4.04
CA VAL A 98 -10.84 -8.00 -5.38
C VAL A 98 -11.29 -6.57 -5.68
N GLN A 99 -12.54 -6.22 -5.34
CA GLN A 99 -13.06 -4.87 -5.55
C GLN A 99 -12.32 -3.85 -4.68
N GLY A 100 -12.11 -4.12 -3.41
CA GLY A 100 -11.43 -3.20 -2.51
C GLY A 100 -9.95 -3.02 -2.85
N LEU A 101 -9.23 -4.07 -3.24
CA LEU A 101 -7.88 -3.96 -3.79
C LEU A 101 -7.87 -3.12 -5.08
N ASN A 102 -8.87 -3.26 -5.94
CA ASN A 102 -9.06 -2.39 -7.10
C ASN A 102 -9.31 -0.92 -6.72
N GLU A 103 -9.96 -0.66 -5.58
CA GLU A 103 -10.26 0.70 -5.11
C GLU A 103 -9.15 1.34 -4.28
N GLY A 104 -8.08 0.59 -3.93
CA GLY A 104 -6.85 1.23 -3.47
C GLY A 104 -6.38 0.98 -2.04
N ALA A 105 -6.94 0.04 -1.31
CA ALA A 105 -6.34 -0.39 -0.05
C ALA A 105 -4.96 -1.02 -0.26
N ASP A 106 -4.10 -0.91 0.73
CA ASP A 106 -2.72 -1.42 0.65
C ASP A 106 -2.63 -2.86 1.15
N ASP A 107 -3.49 -3.24 2.10
CA ASP A 107 -3.65 -4.63 2.58
C ASP A 107 -5.07 -4.84 3.13
N TYR A 108 -5.45 -6.11 3.32
CA TYR A 108 -6.76 -6.55 3.83
C TYR A 108 -6.60 -7.56 4.94
N LEU A 109 -7.42 -7.42 5.98
CA LEU A 109 -7.54 -8.36 7.10
C LEU A 109 -9.00 -8.78 7.25
N ALA A 110 -9.24 -10.08 7.28
CA ALA A 110 -10.58 -10.62 7.45
C ALA A 110 -10.96 -10.74 8.92
N LYS A 111 -12.20 -10.37 9.28
CA LYS A 111 -12.79 -10.66 10.60
C LYS A 111 -13.36 -12.10 10.59
N PRO A 112 -13.17 -12.92 11.65
CA PRO A 112 -12.38 -12.62 12.84
C PRO A 112 -10.88 -12.68 12.58
N PHE A 113 -10.10 -11.88 13.28
CA PHE A 113 -8.63 -11.82 13.17
C PHE A 113 -7.99 -11.89 14.56
N GLU A 114 -6.77 -12.35 14.59
CA GLU A 114 -5.93 -12.26 15.80
C GLU A 114 -5.30 -10.85 15.86
N PRO A 115 -5.31 -10.17 17.02
CA PRO A 115 -4.75 -8.84 17.17
C PRO A 115 -3.29 -8.74 16.74
N GLU A 116 -2.51 -9.80 16.98
CA GLU A 116 -1.10 -9.91 16.57
C GLU A 116 -0.95 -9.88 15.05
N GLU A 117 -1.88 -10.48 14.31
CA GLU A 117 -1.89 -10.43 12.84
C GLU A 117 -2.14 -9.00 12.35
N LEU A 118 -3.10 -8.29 12.94
CA LEU A 118 -3.36 -6.89 12.62
C LEU A 118 -2.12 -6.02 12.84
N VAL A 119 -1.49 -6.16 14.01
CA VAL A 119 -0.26 -5.45 14.38
C VAL A 119 0.85 -5.75 13.38
N ALA A 120 1.10 -7.03 13.07
CA ALA A 120 2.15 -7.44 12.14
C ALA A 120 1.92 -6.87 10.74
N ARG A 121 0.68 -6.87 10.23
CA ARG A 121 0.31 -6.30 8.94
C ARG A 121 0.49 -4.78 8.91
N LEU A 122 0.02 -4.09 9.94
CA LEU A 122 0.18 -2.65 10.06
C LEU A 122 1.67 -2.26 10.11
N PHE A 123 2.48 -2.96 10.90
CA PHE A 123 3.92 -2.73 10.92
C PHE A 123 4.59 -3.05 9.58
N ALA A 124 4.11 -4.05 8.85
CA ALA A 124 4.58 -4.31 7.50
C ALA A 124 4.25 -3.15 6.55
N LEU A 125 3.09 -2.51 6.69
CA LEU A 125 2.74 -1.29 5.95
C LEU A 125 3.62 -0.10 6.37
N LEU A 126 3.82 0.10 7.67
CA LEU A 126 4.64 1.18 8.21
C LEU A 126 6.14 1.04 7.91
N ARG A 127 6.71 -0.18 7.97
CA ARG A 127 8.12 -0.42 7.61
C ARG A 127 8.45 0.02 6.19
N ARG A 128 7.47 0.02 5.32
CA ARG A 128 7.60 0.48 3.93
C ARG A 128 7.86 1.97 3.85
N SER A 129 7.39 2.75 4.83
CA SER A 129 7.63 4.19 4.91
C SER A 129 9.00 4.55 5.50
N VAL A 130 9.66 3.63 6.19
CA VAL A 130 10.89 3.89 6.95
C VAL A 130 12.12 3.14 6.40
N ALA A 131 11.98 2.34 5.34
CA ALA A 131 13.11 1.66 4.70
C ALA A 131 14.09 2.69 4.10
N LYS A 132 14.98 3.17 4.97
CA LYS A 132 16.02 4.14 4.74
C LYS A 132 16.96 3.69 3.62
N ALA A 133 17.18 4.55 2.64
CA ALA A 133 18.41 4.70 1.86
C ALA A 133 19.04 3.43 1.27
N GLU A 134 18.31 2.71 0.41
CA GLU A 134 19.01 2.03 -0.69
C GLU A 134 19.17 3.06 -1.81
N ALA A 135 20.38 3.18 -2.34
CA ALA A 135 20.74 4.10 -3.41
C ALA A 135 19.66 4.20 -4.48
N ALA A 136 19.35 5.40 -4.93
CA ALA A 136 18.32 5.66 -5.94
C ALA A 136 18.42 4.63 -7.07
N LEU A 137 17.43 3.74 -7.14
CA LEU A 137 17.35 2.74 -8.20
C LEU A 137 16.96 3.47 -9.47
N SER A 138 17.88 3.55 -10.43
CA SER A 138 17.63 4.23 -11.69
C SER A 138 17.86 3.28 -12.87
N HIS A 139 16.89 3.21 -13.79
CA HIS A 139 16.98 2.47 -15.03
C HIS A 139 16.28 3.21 -16.16
N GLY A 140 17.03 3.60 -17.17
CA GLY A 140 16.50 4.41 -18.27
C GLY A 140 15.99 5.75 -17.75
N SER A 141 14.75 6.08 -18.12
CA SER A 141 14.07 7.31 -17.71
C SER A 141 13.45 7.23 -16.31
N ILE A 142 13.47 6.05 -15.65
CA ILE A 142 12.79 5.82 -14.37
C ILE A 142 13.79 5.82 -13.22
N SER A 143 13.57 6.67 -12.23
CA SER A 143 14.33 6.67 -10.96
C SER A 143 13.38 6.63 -9.76
N LEU A 144 13.77 5.86 -8.75
CA LEU A 144 13.05 5.72 -7.49
C LEU A 144 13.84 6.43 -6.40
N ASP A 145 13.17 7.31 -5.67
CA ASP A 145 13.68 7.91 -4.45
C ASP A 145 13.16 7.11 -3.26
N SER A 146 14.08 6.50 -2.51
CA SER A 146 13.72 5.65 -1.36
C SER A 146 13.27 6.44 -0.15
N ASP A 147 13.68 7.71 -0.05
CA ASP A 147 13.36 8.55 1.11
C ASP A 147 12.00 9.19 1.00
N THR A 148 11.64 9.61 -0.21
CA THR A 148 10.35 10.28 -0.48
C THR A 148 9.31 9.34 -1.10
N TYR A 149 9.67 8.10 -1.47
CA TYR A 149 8.84 7.16 -2.25
C TYR A 149 8.36 7.73 -3.58
N MET A 150 9.03 8.78 -4.04
CA MET A 150 8.73 9.39 -5.31
C MET A 150 9.35 8.59 -6.45
N VAL A 151 8.64 8.51 -7.53
CA VAL A 151 9.14 7.93 -8.78
C VAL A 151 9.23 9.05 -9.79
N ASN A 152 10.42 9.23 -10.37
CA ASN A 152 10.61 10.15 -11.47
C ASN A 152 10.66 9.36 -12.77
N VAL A 153 9.89 9.79 -13.75
CA VAL A 153 9.82 9.19 -15.08
C VAL A 153 10.04 10.28 -16.12
N GLY A 154 11.21 10.30 -16.75
CA GLY A 154 11.53 11.30 -17.78
C GLY A 154 11.43 12.75 -17.29
N GLY A 155 11.77 13.01 -16.02
CA GLY A 155 11.67 14.33 -15.40
C GLY A 155 10.30 14.65 -14.77
N HIS A 156 9.32 13.76 -14.91
CA HIS A 156 8.00 13.93 -14.31
C HIS A 156 7.87 13.07 -13.04
N THR A 157 7.41 13.67 -11.96
CA THR A 157 7.16 12.97 -10.71
C THR A 157 5.85 12.19 -10.76
N VAL A 158 5.91 10.89 -10.46
CA VAL A 158 4.77 9.98 -10.38
C VAL A 158 4.61 9.52 -8.95
N SER A 159 3.46 9.80 -8.35
CA SER A 159 3.11 9.26 -7.03
C SER A 159 2.57 7.85 -7.19
N LEU A 160 3.24 6.88 -6.55
CA LEU A 160 2.81 5.49 -6.47
C LEU A 160 2.35 5.16 -5.05
N ARG A 161 1.40 4.24 -4.94
CA ARG A 161 1.02 3.69 -3.64
C ARG A 161 2.14 2.80 -3.08
N PRO A 162 2.22 2.60 -1.77
CA PRO A 162 3.30 1.83 -1.16
C PRO A 162 3.57 0.46 -1.80
N LEU A 163 2.51 -0.28 -2.13
CA LEU A 163 2.65 -1.59 -2.80
C LEU A 163 3.08 -1.48 -4.26
N GLU A 164 2.61 -0.47 -4.98
CA GLU A 164 3.01 -0.19 -6.36
C GLU A 164 4.48 0.21 -6.41
N TYR A 165 4.91 1.09 -5.50
CA TYR A 165 6.32 1.48 -5.36
C TYR A 165 7.21 0.26 -5.06
N ARG A 166 6.85 -0.53 -4.05
CA ARG A 166 7.63 -1.71 -3.67
C ARG A 166 7.68 -2.76 -4.78
N LEU A 167 6.56 -2.96 -5.48
CA LEU A 167 6.52 -3.86 -6.63
C LEU A 167 7.49 -3.39 -7.73
N LEU A 168 7.48 -2.10 -8.06
CA LEU A 168 8.39 -1.50 -9.02
C LEU A 168 9.85 -1.65 -8.54
N GLN A 169 10.13 -1.35 -7.28
CA GLN A 169 11.46 -1.50 -6.67
C GLN A 169 11.97 -2.95 -6.77
N VAL A 170 11.14 -3.95 -6.41
CA VAL A 170 11.52 -5.37 -6.49
C VAL A 170 11.82 -5.80 -7.93
N LEU A 171 11.05 -5.30 -8.89
CA LEU A 171 11.25 -5.59 -10.30
C LEU A 171 12.49 -4.87 -10.85
N MET A 172 12.73 -3.61 -10.48
CA MET A 172 13.87 -2.80 -10.90
C MET A 172 15.21 -3.24 -10.28
N LYS A 173 15.21 -3.90 -9.12
CA LYS A 173 16.47 -4.45 -8.53
C LYS A 173 17.20 -5.42 -9.46
N LYS A 174 16.53 -6.07 -10.39
CA LYS A 174 17.13 -6.94 -11.43
C LYS A 174 16.33 -6.82 -12.72
N PRO A 175 16.59 -5.81 -13.53
CA PRO A 175 15.92 -5.62 -14.83
C PRO A 175 16.13 -6.85 -15.74
N GLY A 176 15.17 -7.11 -16.60
CA GLY A 176 15.16 -8.27 -17.50
C GLY A 176 14.86 -9.61 -16.83
N LYS A 177 14.97 -9.71 -15.49
CA LYS A 177 14.68 -10.96 -14.78
C LYS A 177 13.19 -11.11 -14.53
N THR A 178 12.60 -12.23 -15.01
CA THR A 178 11.21 -12.58 -14.71
C THR A 178 11.07 -13.02 -13.25
N ARG A 179 10.06 -12.50 -12.57
CA ARG A 179 9.69 -12.83 -11.20
C ARG A 179 8.33 -13.51 -11.19
N SER A 180 8.23 -14.68 -10.55
CA SER A 180 6.94 -15.36 -10.38
C SER A 180 6.01 -14.56 -9.49
N ARG A 181 4.69 -14.87 -9.54
CA ARG A 181 3.70 -14.25 -8.66
C ARG A 181 4.00 -14.53 -7.19
N ASP A 182 4.37 -15.78 -6.87
CA ASP A 182 4.72 -16.17 -5.50
C ASP A 182 5.95 -15.42 -4.99
N TYR A 183 7.00 -15.32 -5.83
CA TYR A 183 8.18 -14.51 -5.50
C TYR A 183 7.80 -13.06 -5.21
N LEU A 184 6.95 -12.46 -6.05
CA LEU A 184 6.51 -11.06 -5.86
C LEU A 184 5.63 -10.93 -4.62
N LEU A 185 4.80 -11.93 -4.33
CA LEU A 185 3.97 -11.96 -3.13
C LEU A 185 4.86 -11.91 -1.88
N ASP A 186 5.83 -12.81 -1.77
CA ASP A 186 6.74 -12.90 -0.63
C ASP A 186 7.54 -11.60 -0.41
N HIS A 187 8.04 -11.00 -1.51
CA HIS A 187 8.95 -9.86 -1.43
C HIS A 187 8.24 -8.50 -1.33
N VAL A 188 7.00 -8.42 -1.79
CA VAL A 188 6.21 -7.18 -1.76
C VAL A 188 5.27 -7.14 -0.58
N TRP A 189 4.63 -8.27 -0.22
CA TRP A 189 3.68 -8.36 0.89
C TRP A 189 4.29 -8.98 2.16
N GLY A 190 5.30 -9.83 2.04
CA GLY A 190 5.95 -10.56 3.14
C GLY A 190 5.47 -12.01 3.23
N GLN A 191 6.29 -12.87 3.85
CA GLN A 191 6.07 -14.32 3.89
C GLN A 191 4.86 -14.75 4.75
N ASP A 192 4.47 -13.93 5.72
CA ASP A 192 3.37 -14.24 6.65
C ASP A 192 2.01 -13.71 6.18
N THR A 193 1.90 -13.29 4.93
CA THR A 193 0.67 -12.68 4.40
C THR A 193 -0.14 -13.71 3.61
N TYR A 194 -1.28 -14.14 4.13
CA TYR A 194 -2.31 -14.89 3.38
C TYR A 194 -3.00 -14.00 2.35
N VAL A 195 -2.28 -13.67 1.28
CA VAL A 195 -2.81 -12.86 0.16
C VAL A 195 -2.80 -13.71 -1.09
N GLU A 196 -3.92 -13.72 -1.82
CA GLU A 196 -4.03 -14.49 -3.05
C GLU A 196 -3.09 -13.97 -4.17
N PRO A 197 -2.54 -14.84 -5.02
CA PRO A 197 -1.69 -14.45 -6.16
C PRO A 197 -2.31 -13.41 -7.10
N ARG A 198 -3.65 -13.35 -7.18
CA ARG A 198 -4.39 -12.32 -7.94
C ARG A 198 -4.14 -10.89 -7.48
N THR A 199 -3.72 -10.70 -6.23
CA THR A 199 -3.37 -9.39 -5.69
C THR A 199 -2.18 -8.77 -6.41
N VAL A 200 -1.22 -9.61 -6.83
CA VAL A 200 -0.09 -9.17 -7.66
C VAL A 200 -0.58 -8.60 -8.99
N ASP A 201 -1.50 -9.30 -9.67
CA ASP A 201 -2.01 -8.89 -10.97
C ASP A 201 -2.73 -7.52 -10.89
N VAL A 202 -3.51 -7.32 -9.83
CA VAL A 202 -4.21 -6.04 -9.55
C VAL A 202 -3.20 -4.91 -9.32
N THR A 203 -2.16 -5.17 -8.52
CA THR A 203 -1.14 -4.17 -8.22
C THR A 203 -0.32 -3.82 -9.46
N VAL A 204 0.04 -4.80 -10.30
CA VAL A 204 0.69 -4.57 -11.60
C VAL A 204 -0.17 -3.70 -12.51
N LYS A 205 -1.49 -3.98 -12.60
CA LYS A 205 -2.41 -3.18 -13.41
C LYS A 205 -2.43 -1.72 -12.98
N ARG A 206 -2.44 -1.46 -11.67
CA ARG A 206 -2.42 -0.09 -11.12
C ARG A 206 -1.08 0.60 -11.38
N LEU A 207 0.02 -0.11 -11.14
CA LEU A 207 1.36 0.39 -11.41
C LEU A 207 1.50 0.83 -12.86
N ARG A 208 1.12 -0.01 -13.82
CA ARG A 208 1.13 0.35 -15.24
C ARG A 208 0.31 1.60 -15.52
N LYS A 209 -0.93 1.66 -15.01
CA LYS A 209 -1.81 2.82 -15.18
C LYS A 209 -1.20 4.11 -14.62
N ALA A 210 -0.44 4.04 -13.53
CA ALA A 210 0.25 5.21 -12.98
C ALA A 210 1.41 5.65 -13.87
N LEU A 211 2.19 4.70 -14.40
CA LEU A 211 3.35 4.96 -15.28
C LEU A 211 2.95 5.35 -16.70
N GLU A 212 1.78 4.90 -17.20
CA GLU A 212 1.24 5.29 -18.52
C GLU A 212 1.12 6.81 -18.67
N LYS A 213 0.82 7.52 -17.60
CA LYS A 213 0.71 9.00 -17.61
C LYS A 213 2.00 9.70 -18.05
N CYS A 214 3.13 9.02 -17.94
CA CYS A 214 4.45 9.52 -18.34
C CYS A 214 5.08 8.68 -19.47
N GLY A 215 4.27 7.90 -20.20
CA GLY A 215 4.74 7.13 -21.37
C GLY A 215 5.49 5.83 -21.03
N SER A 216 5.56 5.42 -19.76
CA SER A 216 6.37 4.26 -19.33
C SER A 216 5.52 3.08 -18.79
N GLY A 217 4.26 2.96 -19.16
CA GLY A 217 3.39 1.86 -18.76
C GLY A 217 3.90 0.47 -19.18
N ASP A 218 4.59 0.38 -20.30
CA ASP A 218 5.11 -0.86 -20.87
C ASP A 218 6.40 -1.36 -20.24
N CYS A 219 7.04 -0.59 -19.34
CA CYS A 219 8.26 -1.00 -18.66
C CYS A 219 8.06 -2.24 -17.76
N VAL A 220 6.83 -2.51 -17.31
CA VAL A 220 6.49 -3.74 -16.58
C VAL A 220 5.78 -4.71 -17.52
N GLN A 221 6.48 -5.76 -17.94
CA GLN A 221 5.98 -6.74 -18.91
C GLN A 221 5.39 -7.97 -18.22
N THR A 222 4.32 -8.54 -18.82
CA THR A 222 3.78 -9.83 -18.43
C THR A 222 4.44 -10.94 -19.25
N ILE A 223 5.07 -11.88 -18.58
CA ILE A 223 5.59 -13.12 -19.20
C ILE A 223 4.57 -14.23 -18.93
N ARG A 224 3.83 -14.61 -19.96
CA ARG A 224 2.73 -15.58 -19.84
C ARG A 224 3.20 -16.87 -19.16
N GLY A 225 2.45 -17.33 -18.19
CA GLY A 225 2.75 -18.53 -17.41
C GLY A 225 3.91 -18.39 -16.40
N MET A 226 4.72 -17.32 -16.45
CA MET A 226 5.90 -17.17 -15.60
C MET A 226 5.81 -16.01 -14.58
N GLY A 227 5.13 -14.90 -14.91
CA GLY A 227 5.00 -13.76 -14.01
C GLY A 227 5.29 -12.41 -14.68
N TYR A 228 6.09 -11.58 -14.03
CA TYR A 228 6.37 -10.21 -14.45
C TYR A 228 7.85 -9.89 -14.47
N ARG A 229 8.26 -8.99 -15.35
CA ARG A 229 9.61 -8.43 -15.37
C ARG A 229 9.58 -6.93 -15.62
N PHE A 230 10.58 -6.24 -15.14
CA PHE A 230 10.87 -4.87 -15.53
C PHE A 230 11.80 -4.88 -16.75
N ASN A 231 11.43 -4.15 -17.77
CA ASN A 231 12.27 -3.86 -18.92
C ASN A 231 12.46 -2.35 -18.93
N GLY A 232 13.63 -1.87 -18.45
CA GLY A 232 13.98 -0.45 -18.53
C GLY A 232 13.97 -0.04 -20.00
N ASP A 233 13.42 1.13 -20.29
CA ASP A 233 13.44 1.70 -21.63
C ASP A 233 14.88 1.74 -22.15
N GLU A 234 15.19 0.87 -23.10
CA GLU A 234 16.27 1.10 -24.06
C GLU A 234 15.78 2.03 -25.19
N SER A 235 14.73 2.81 -24.96
CA SER A 235 14.27 3.81 -25.92
C SER A 235 15.19 5.04 -25.88
N GLY A 236 16.41 4.83 -26.36
CA GLY A 236 17.15 5.91 -26.99
C GLY A 236 16.38 6.29 -28.29
N PRO A 237 16.48 7.55 -28.74
CA PRO A 237 15.77 7.96 -29.95
C PRO A 237 16.19 7.07 -31.11
N HIS A 238 15.26 6.32 -31.66
CA HIS A 238 15.45 5.72 -32.97
C HIS A 238 15.58 6.87 -33.96
N THR A 239 16.83 7.11 -34.39
CA THR A 239 17.17 7.89 -35.57
C THR A 239 16.52 7.28 -36.82
#